data_91da21f696b3e926da3767071f0602a6
#
_entry.id   91da21f696b3e926da3767071f0602a6
#
_cell.length_a   1.000
_cell.length_b   1.000
_cell.length_c   1.000
_cell.angle_alpha   90.00
_cell.angle_beta   90.00
_cell.angle_gamma   90.00
#
_symmetry.space_group_name_H-M   'P 1'
#
loop_
_entity.id
_entity.type
_entity.pdbx_description
1 polymer ?
#
loop_
_entity_poly.entity_id
_entity_poly.type
_entity_poly.pdbx_seq_one_letter_code
_entity_poly.pdbx_strand_id
1 'polypeptide(L)'
;MLLSTNVPYKMIRDNIQRIVALQIGIEIYFNNDAIDNINPADVKEMSGFLKDAGIVCTVHAPFMDLSPGGVDRTIRTITKDKLKKSVEMANILNARGIVCHGGYNKWYFDGHKQVWLDASLDTWQEILQVAGKDLPVIIENIFEEEPSTLIELFGHFKDKNLYYCFDSGHYNLFSIVSIEEWLSPLKGKIREMHLHDNHGTADEHLPIGEGTFPFRELKAFIKGIGDVIYTSEIHGEVRAIEGINKLKEFLS
;
A
#
# COMPACT_ATOMS: atom_id res chain seq x y z
N MET A 1 -5.44 -2.86 -16.15
CA MET A 1 -4.80 -3.76 -15.15
C MET A 1 -3.30 -3.54 -15.22
N LEU A 2 -2.65 -3.19 -14.11
CA LEU A 2 -1.21 -3.02 -14.00
C LEU A 2 -0.68 -4.08 -13.01
N LEU A 3 0.37 -4.78 -13.41
CA LEU A 3 1.13 -5.68 -12.53
C LEU A 3 2.34 -4.93 -11.97
N SER A 4 2.61 -5.10 -10.69
CA SER A 4 3.70 -4.46 -9.98
C SER A 4 4.39 -5.43 -9.01
N THR A 5 5.58 -5.05 -8.56
CA THR A 5 6.28 -5.71 -7.45
C THR A 5 6.90 -4.68 -6.54
N ASN A 6 6.93 -4.98 -5.23
CA ASN A 6 7.56 -4.11 -4.24
C ASN A 6 9.09 -4.14 -4.39
N VAL A 7 9.71 -2.96 -4.39
CA VAL A 7 11.17 -2.80 -4.49
C VAL A 7 11.64 -1.71 -3.53
N PRO A 8 12.52 -1.99 -2.57
CA PRO A 8 13.11 -0.97 -1.72
C PRO A 8 13.84 0.10 -2.54
N TYR A 9 13.61 1.39 -2.24
CA TYR A 9 14.18 2.52 -2.97
C TYR A 9 15.70 2.40 -3.19
N LYS A 10 16.43 1.99 -2.16
CA LYS A 10 17.90 1.83 -2.22
C LYS A 10 18.36 0.76 -3.21
N MET A 11 17.50 -0.20 -3.58
CA MET A 11 17.84 -1.32 -4.47
C MET A 11 17.55 -1.01 -5.94
N ILE A 12 16.80 0.04 -6.26
CA ILE A 12 16.33 0.27 -7.63
C ILE A 12 17.49 0.52 -8.60
N ARG A 13 18.45 1.38 -8.23
CA ARG A 13 19.59 1.72 -9.11
C ARG A 13 20.41 0.49 -9.50
N ASP A 14 20.69 -0.38 -8.55
CA ASP A 14 21.51 -1.57 -8.77
C ASP A 14 20.77 -2.67 -9.54
N ASN A 15 19.44 -2.62 -9.57
CA ASN A 15 18.59 -3.62 -10.19
C ASN A 15 17.79 -3.11 -11.39
N ILE A 16 18.04 -1.89 -11.87
CA ILE A 16 17.23 -1.23 -12.92
C ILE A 16 17.08 -2.09 -14.19
N GLN A 17 18.16 -2.72 -14.66
CA GLN A 17 18.10 -3.57 -15.85
C GLN A 17 17.20 -4.79 -15.65
N ARG A 18 17.22 -5.40 -14.46
CA ARG A 18 16.34 -6.53 -14.11
C ARG A 18 14.89 -6.09 -14.02
N ILE A 19 14.65 -4.94 -13.38
CA ILE A 19 13.31 -4.34 -13.29
C ILE A 19 12.74 -4.10 -14.68
N VAL A 20 13.54 -3.50 -15.58
CA VAL A 20 13.15 -3.28 -16.98
C VAL A 20 12.83 -4.58 -17.70
N ALA A 21 13.62 -5.64 -17.47
CA ALA A 21 13.42 -6.94 -18.09
C ALA A 21 12.12 -7.64 -17.64
N LEU A 22 11.58 -7.32 -16.46
CA LEU A 22 10.32 -7.88 -15.96
C LEU A 22 9.09 -7.37 -16.73
N GLN A 23 9.20 -6.20 -17.38
CA GLN A 23 8.11 -5.54 -18.12
C GLN A 23 6.82 -5.36 -17.30
N ILE A 24 6.99 -5.02 -16.02
CA ILE A 24 5.92 -4.72 -15.08
C ILE A 24 6.20 -3.38 -14.37
N GLY A 25 5.20 -2.86 -13.65
CA GLY A 25 5.41 -1.72 -12.75
C GLY A 25 6.21 -2.09 -11.50
N ILE A 26 6.54 -1.09 -10.71
CA ILE A 26 7.13 -1.28 -9.38
C ILE A 26 6.40 -0.45 -8.34
N GLU A 27 6.34 -0.98 -7.14
CA GLU A 27 6.03 -0.19 -5.96
C GLU A 27 7.33 0.14 -5.23
N ILE A 28 7.64 1.42 -5.10
CA ILE A 28 8.87 1.89 -4.48
C ILE A 28 8.66 2.03 -2.98
N TYR A 29 9.25 1.14 -2.19
CA TYR A 29 9.17 1.21 -0.74
C TYR A 29 10.21 2.15 -0.16
N PHE A 30 9.74 3.19 0.54
CA PHE A 30 10.55 4.07 1.36
C PHE A 30 10.48 3.63 2.82
N ASN A 31 11.59 3.14 3.38
CA ASN A 31 11.68 2.99 4.83
C ASN A 31 12.01 4.32 5.51
N ASN A 32 11.96 4.37 6.84
CA ASN A 32 12.23 5.59 7.62
C ASN A 32 13.60 6.21 7.32
N ASP A 33 14.65 5.37 7.24
CA ASP A 33 16.01 5.84 6.97
C ASP A 33 16.13 6.42 5.54
N ALA A 34 15.46 5.80 4.56
CA ALA A 34 15.43 6.32 3.20
C ALA A 34 14.76 7.70 3.17
N ILE A 35 13.59 7.87 3.78
CA ILE A 35 12.88 9.16 3.79
C ILE A 35 13.66 10.24 4.56
N ASP A 36 14.31 9.91 5.67
CA ASP A 36 15.08 10.89 6.44
C ASP A 36 16.25 11.47 5.64
N ASN A 37 16.91 10.61 4.86
CA ASN A 37 18.14 10.96 4.14
C ASN A 37 17.94 11.18 2.62
N ILE A 38 16.69 11.19 2.13
CA ILE A 38 16.41 11.27 0.69
C ILE A 38 16.78 12.64 0.12
N ASN A 39 17.42 12.61 -1.04
CA ASN A 39 17.70 13.81 -1.82
C ASN A 39 16.69 13.90 -3.00
N PRO A 40 15.86 14.95 -3.07
CA PRO A 40 14.90 15.13 -4.17
C PRO A 40 15.51 15.11 -5.57
N ALA A 41 16.77 15.52 -5.72
CA ALA A 41 17.46 15.49 -7.02
C ALA A 41 17.72 14.05 -7.49
N ASP A 42 18.06 13.14 -6.57
CA ASP A 42 18.25 11.71 -6.88
C ASP A 42 16.92 11.04 -7.25
N VAL A 43 15.84 11.43 -6.59
CA VAL A 43 14.48 10.95 -6.91
C VAL A 43 14.04 11.42 -8.29
N LYS A 44 14.37 12.67 -8.65
CA LYS A 44 14.08 13.23 -9.99
C LYS A 44 14.87 12.52 -11.09
N GLU A 45 16.13 12.20 -10.85
CA GLU A 45 16.93 11.38 -11.75
C GLU A 45 16.32 9.99 -11.93
N MET A 46 15.93 9.34 -10.82
CA MET A 46 15.23 8.04 -10.84
C MET A 46 13.92 8.11 -11.64
N SER A 47 13.13 9.16 -11.45
CA SER A 47 11.91 9.42 -12.24
C SER A 47 12.19 9.45 -13.74
N GLY A 48 13.29 10.09 -14.16
CA GLY A 48 13.74 10.10 -15.55
C GLY A 48 14.03 8.70 -16.07
N PHE A 49 14.81 7.90 -15.34
CA PHE A 49 15.12 6.51 -15.71
C PHE A 49 13.87 5.63 -15.85
N LEU A 50 12.96 5.70 -14.89
CA LEU A 50 11.71 4.91 -14.92
C LEU A 50 10.85 5.30 -16.13
N LYS A 51 10.74 6.61 -16.42
CA LYS A 51 10.00 7.12 -17.57
C LYS A 51 10.60 6.66 -18.89
N ASP A 52 11.92 6.78 -19.05
CA ASP A 52 12.62 6.39 -20.29
C ASP A 52 12.53 4.87 -20.52
N ALA A 53 12.48 4.10 -19.45
CA ALA A 53 12.26 2.65 -19.49
C ALA A 53 10.78 2.24 -19.66
N GLY A 54 9.84 3.19 -19.64
CA GLY A 54 8.41 2.91 -19.70
C GLY A 54 7.84 2.22 -18.46
N ILE A 55 8.53 2.32 -17.31
CA ILE A 55 8.11 1.70 -16.05
C ILE A 55 7.18 2.64 -15.30
N VAL A 56 6.00 2.14 -14.97
CA VAL A 56 5.04 2.81 -14.09
C VAL A 56 5.39 2.48 -12.63
N CYS A 57 5.28 3.45 -11.73
CA CYS A 57 5.49 3.19 -10.31
C CYS A 57 4.33 3.67 -9.44
N THR A 58 4.16 3.00 -8.30
CA THR A 58 3.53 3.48 -7.07
C THR A 58 4.59 3.68 -6.00
N VAL A 59 4.21 4.24 -4.88
CA VAL A 59 5.09 4.43 -3.73
C VAL A 59 4.44 3.80 -2.52
N HIS A 60 5.22 3.08 -1.71
CA HIS A 60 4.84 2.69 -0.36
C HIS A 60 5.55 3.59 0.65
N ALA A 61 4.78 4.31 1.46
CA ALA A 61 5.30 5.19 2.50
C ALA A 61 5.91 4.39 3.67
N PRO A 62 6.83 4.97 4.44
CA PRO A 62 7.29 4.34 5.68
C PRO A 62 6.13 4.18 6.66
N PHE A 63 6.15 3.10 7.43
CA PHE A 63 5.08 2.76 8.36
C PHE A 63 5.57 2.41 9.77
N MET A 64 6.78 1.84 9.90
CA MET A 64 7.33 1.44 11.20
C MET A 64 7.39 2.65 12.14
N ASP A 65 6.83 2.48 13.34
CA ASP A 65 6.73 3.51 14.40
C ASP A 65 5.91 4.76 14.01
N LEU A 66 5.22 4.75 12.87
CA LEU A 66 4.35 5.83 12.45
C LEU A 66 2.89 5.54 12.81
N SER A 67 2.20 6.55 13.30
CA SER A 67 0.81 6.43 13.75
C SER A 67 -0.04 7.62 13.27
N PRO A 68 -0.68 7.49 12.08
CA PRO A 68 -1.54 8.56 11.54
C PRO A 68 -2.70 8.95 12.47
N GLY A 69 -3.27 7.97 13.18
CA GLY A 69 -4.29 8.17 14.21
C GLY A 69 -3.74 8.22 15.64
N GLY A 70 -2.44 8.45 15.82
CA GLY A 70 -1.80 8.46 17.14
C GLY A 70 -2.35 9.54 18.06
N VAL A 71 -2.60 9.18 19.33
CA VAL A 71 -3.12 10.08 20.35
C VAL A 71 -2.08 11.14 20.74
N ASP A 72 -0.82 10.75 20.86
CA ASP A 72 0.26 11.68 21.15
C ASP A 72 0.52 12.62 19.97
N ARG A 73 0.41 13.92 20.23
CA ARG A 73 0.56 14.96 19.19
C ARG A 73 1.96 14.99 18.59
N THR A 74 3.00 14.69 19.38
CA THR A 74 4.40 14.72 18.91
C THR A 74 4.64 13.57 17.92
N ILE A 75 4.20 12.35 18.27
CA ILE A 75 4.28 11.18 17.39
C ILE A 75 3.50 11.45 16.11
N ARG A 76 2.28 12.00 16.22
CA ARG A 76 1.46 12.32 15.05
C ARG A 76 2.10 13.41 14.17
N THR A 77 2.76 14.41 14.75
CA THR A 77 3.50 15.43 13.98
C THR A 77 4.63 14.81 13.19
N ILE A 78 5.47 13.97 13.81
CA ILE A 78 6.55 13.25 13.12
C ILE A 78 5.98 12.37 12.00
N THR A 79 4.88 11.66 12.27
CA THR A 79 4.19 10.83 11.27
C THR A 79 3.76 11.68 10.07
N LYS A 80 3.08 12.81 10.30
CA LYS A 80 2.67 13.73 9.24
C LYS A 80 3.85 14.24 8.41
N ASP A 81 4.94 14.63 9.05
CA ASP A 81 6.12 15.16 8.36
C ASP A 81 6.75 14.10 7.44
N LYS A 82 6.89 12.85 7.91
CA LYS A 82 7.40 11.74 7.10
C LYS A 82 6.45 11.39 5.93
N LEU A 83 5.16 11.33 6.19
CA LEU A 83 4.16 11.06 5.15
C LEU A 83 4.11 12.18 4.10
N LYS A 84 4.14 13.46 4.50
CA LYS A 84 4.21 14.59 3.57
C LYS A 84 5.44 14.52 2.69
N LYS A 85 6.61 14.25 3.27
CA LYS A 85 7.85 14.07 2.51
C LYS A 85 7.74 12.92 1.52
N SER A 86 7.13 11.79 1.92
CA SER A 86 6.88 10.66 1.02
C SER A 86 5.95 11.02 -0.15
N VAL A 87 4.90 11.79 0.12
CA VAL A 87 3.99 12.33 -0.91
C VAL A 87 4.72 13.25 -1.89
N GLU A 88 5.61 14.12 -1.39
CA GLU A 88 6.44 14.97 -2.25
C GLU A 88 7.33 14.14 -3.18
N MET A 89 7.96 13.08 -2.66
CA MET A 89 8.77 12.16 -3.47
C MET A 89 7.91 11.40 -4.50
N ALA A 90 6.71 10.94 -4.11
CA ALA A 90 5.77 10.31 -5.02
C ALA A 90 5.34 11.24 -6.16
N ASN A 91 5.12 12.53 -5.87
CA ASN A 91 4.85 13.54 -6.89
C ASN A 91 6.05 13.75 -7.84
N ILE A 92 7.29 13.80 -7.34
CA ILE A 92 8.50 13.89 -8.18
C ILE A 92 8.66 12.66 -9.08
N LEU A 93 8.32 11.47 -8.57
CA LEU A 93 8.32 10.22 -9.33
C LEU A 93 7.19 10.14 -10.37
N ASN A 94 6.21 11.04 -10.32
CA ASN A 94 4.97 10.94 -11.09
C ASN A 94 4.29 9.59 -10.85
N ALA A 95 4.25 9.18 -9.59
CA ALA A 95 3.68 7.90 -9.16
C ALA A 95 2.17 7.83 -9.41
N ARG A 96 1.66 6.63 -9.68
CA ARG A 96 0.22 6.36 -9.88
C ARG A 96 -0.58 6.37 -8.58
N GLY A 97 0.10 6.36 -7.44
CA GLY A 97 -0.47 6.42 -6.11
C GLY A 97 0.60 6.28 -5.02
N ILE A 98 0.20 6.56 -3.79
CA ILE A 98 1.03 6.30 -2.61
C ILE A 98 0.24 5.49 -1.59
N VAL A 99 0.76 4.29 -1.27
CA VAL A 99 0.20 3.40 -0.25
C VAL A 99 0.71 3.84 1.13
N CYS A 100 -0.20 3.88 2.08
CA CYS A 100 0.07 4.27 3.47
C CYS A 100 -0.72 3.37 4.42
N HIS A 101 -0.14 3.03 5.56
CA HIS A 101 -0.84 2.31 6.62
C HIS A 101 -1.80 3.22 7.37
N GLY A 102 -3.04 2.74 7.62
CA GLY A 102 -4.06 3.48 8.39
C GLY A 102 -3.73 3.58 9.89
N GLY A 103 -3.03 2.57 10.41
CA GLY A 103 -2.52 2.54 11.78
C GLY A 103 -3.58 2.29 12.84
N TYR A 104 -4.77 1.78 12.50
CA TYR A 104 -5.72 1.32 13.50
C TYR A 104 -5.32 -0.07 14.02
N ASN A 105 -5.32 -0.21 15.35
CA ASN A 105 -5.20 -1.49 16.02
C ASN A 105 -6.13 -1.48 17.24
N LYS A 106 -7.15 -2.34 17.24
CA LYS A 106 -8.19 -2.32 18.30
C LYS A 106 -7.62 -2.53 19.71
N TRP A 107 -6.56 -3.31 19.84
CA TRP A 107 -5.92 -3.58 21.13
C TRP A 107 -5.10 -2.38 21.62
N TYR A 108 -4.43 -1.70 20.70
CA TYR A 108 -3.67 -0.48 21.03
C TYR A 108 -4.59 0.67 21.45
N PHE A 109 -5.75 0.81 20.80
CA PHE A 109 -6.74 1.84 21.12
C PHE A 109 -7.79 1.39 22.13
N ASP A 110 -7.63 0.20 22.76
CA ASP A 110 -8.57 -0.38 23.75
C ASP A 110 -10.03 -0.38 23.26
N GLY A 111 -10.25 -0.67 21.97
CA GLY A 111 -11.55 -0.63 21.31
C GLY A 111 -12.11 0.79 21.05
N HIS A 112 -11.43 1.85 21.48
CA HIS A 112 -11.90 3.24 21.29
C HIS A 112 -11.59 3.76 19.87
N LYS A 113 -12.23 3.19 18.85
CA LYS A 113 -12.00 3.56 17.43
C LYS A 113 -12.18 5.04 17.14
N GLN A 114 -13.09 5.73 17.84
CA GLN A 114 -13.34 7.17 17.64
C GLN A 114 -12.10 8.02 17.95
N VAL A 115 -11.33 7.63 18.96
CA VAL A 115 -10.08 8.33 19.32
C VAL A 115 -9.05 8.25 18.16
N TRP A 116 -8.93 7.07 17.55
CA TRP A 116 -8.11 6.89 16.36
C TRP A 116 -8.66 7.67 15.17
N LEU A 117 -9.98 7.59 14.93
CA LEU A 117 -10.62 8.22 13.79
C LEU A 117 -10.44 9.74 13.82
N ASP A 118 -10.75 10.40 14.94
CA ASP A 118 -10.64 11.85 15.07
C ASP A 118 -9.21 12.34 14.78
N ALA A 119 -8.20 11.63 15.31
CA ALA A 119 -6.81 11.95 15.03
C ALA A 119 -6.40 11.65 13.58
N SER A 120 -6.93 10.56 13.00
CA SER A 120 -6.69 10.17 11.60
C SER A 120 -7.27 11.18 10.62
N LEU A 121 -8.47 11.71 10.88
CA LEU A 121 -9.10 12.71 10.00
C LEU A 121 -8.22 13.95 9.82
N ASP A 122 -7.63 14.46 10.93
CA ASP A 122 -6.69 15.58 10.90
C ASP A 122 -5.44 15.26 10.07
N THR A 123 -4.89 14.05 10.24
CA THR A 123 -3.71 13.62 9.49
C THR A 123 -4.00 13.49 7.99
N TRP A 124 -5.03 12.75 7.62
CA TRP A 124 -5.32 12.50 6.21
C TRP A 124 -5.79 13.75 5.46
N GLN A 125 -6.44 14.68 6.15
CA GLN A 125 -6.78 15.99 5.59
C GLN A 125 -5.52 16.74 5.13
N GLU A 126 -4.46 16.77 5.95
CA GLU A 126 -3.21 17.43 5.59
C GLU A 126 -2.44 16.69 4.49
N ILE A 127 -2.39 15.36 4.57
CA ILE A 127 -1.72 14.54 3.55
C ILE A 127 -2.38 14.70 2.18
N LEU A 128 -3.70 14.70 2.11
CA LEU A 128 -4.45 14.91 0.87
C LEU A 128 -4.25 16.31 0.28
N GLN A 129 -4.02 17.35 1.12
CA GLN A 129 -3.67 18.68 0.63
C GLN A 129 -2.32 18.70 -0.08
N VAL A 130 -1.31 18.00 0.47
CA VAL A 130 0.03 17.90 -0.15
C VAL A 130 0.00 17.02 -1.40
N ALA A 131 -0.75 15.92 -1.39
CA ALA A 131 -0.91 15.02 -2.54
C ALA A 131 -1.57 15.72 -3.74
N GLY A 132 -2.47 16.66 -3.48
CA GLY A 132 -3.20 17.36 -4.53
C GLY A 132 -4.27 16.50 -5.20
N LYS A 133 -4.60 16.83 -6.45
CA LYS A 133 -5.66 16.13 -7.20
C LYS A 133 -5.16 14.94 -8.00
N ASP A 134 -3.87 14.93 -8.32
CA ASP A 134 -3.30 14.00 -9.31
C ASP A 134 -2.67 12.76 -8.67
N LEU A 135 -2.29 12.81 -7.38
CA LEU A 135 -1.71 11.68 -6.66
C LEU A 135 -2.75 11.03 -5.74
N PRO A 136 -3.28 9.84 -6.05
CA PRO A 136 -4.09 9.04 -5.14
C PRO A 136 -3.33 8.67 -3.86
N VAL A 137 -3.94 8.94 -2.70
CA VAL A 137 -3.51 8.41 -1.40
C VAL A 137 -4.29 7.14 -1.14
N ILE A 138 -3.61 6.05 -0.87
CA ILE A 138 -4.20 4.70 -0.83
C ILE A 138 -3.94 4.12 0.56
N ILE A 139 -4.99 3.85 1.32
CA ILE A 139 -4.88 3.31 2.69
C ILE A 139 -4.97 1.80 2.64
N GLU A 140 -4.02 1.15 3.28
CA GLU A 140 -3.91 -0.29 3.37
C GLU A 140 -4.50 -0.83 4.68
N ASN A 141 -5.16 -2.01 4.61
CA ASN A 141 -5.56 -2.76 5.81
C ASN A 141 -4.37 -3.47 6.45
N ILE A 142 -4.23 -3.33 7.76
CA ILE A 142 -3.13 -3.96 8.52
C ILE A 142 -3.69 -4.87 9.62
N PHE A 143 -4.19 -4.30 10.72
CA PHE A 143 -4.62 -5.03 11.92
C PHE A 143 -6.15 -5.10 12.07
N GLU A 144 -6.87 -4.60 11.09
CA GLU A 144 -8.32 -4.58 11.13
C GLU A 144 -8.89 -5.99 11.01
N GLU A 145 -9.79 -6.36 11.92
CA GLU A 145 -10.50 -7.65 11.89
C GLU A 145 -11.71 -7.63 10.93
N GLU A 146 -12.18 -6.42 10.60
CA GLU A 146 -13.32 -6.17 9.73
C GLU A 146 -13.26 -4.74 9.18
N PRO A 147 -13.96 -4.39 8.09
CA PRO A 147 -13.69 -3.15 7.35
C PRO A 147 -14.35 -1.88 7.92
N SER A 148 -15.08 -1.92 9.05
CA SER A 148 -15.91 -0.78 9.50
C SER A 148 -15.13 0.50 9.75
N THR A 149 -13.91 0.41 10.28
CA THR A 149 -13.05 1.57 10.54
C THR A 149 -12.60 2.24 9.25
N LEU A 150 -12.26 1.44 8.23
CA LEU A 150 -11.90 1.93 6.89
C LEU A 150 -13.11 2.55 6.18
N ILE A 151 -14.27 1.90 6.25
CA ILE A 151 -15.53 2.43 5.69
C ILE A 151 -15.85 3.79 6.30
N GLU A 152 -15.72 3.92 7.61
CA GLU A 152 -15.99 5.17 8.33
C GLU A 152 -14.98 6.26 7.92
N LEU A 153 -13.70 5.93 7.90
CA LEU A 153 -12.65 6.84 7.42
C LEU A 153 -12.93 7.34 5.99
N PHE A 154 -13.19 6.43 5.05
CA PHE A 154 -13.49 6.80 3.66
C PHE A 154 -14.81 7.57 3.54
N GLY A 155 -15.76 7.35 4.46
CA GLY A 155 -17.01 8.09 4.55
C GLY A 155 -16.81 9.59 4.75
N HIS A 156 -15.78 9.99 5.49
CA HIS A 156 -15.40 11.40 5.69
C HIS A 156 -14.71 12.04 4.47
N PHE A 157 -14.16 11.21 3.56
CA PHE A 157 -13.39 11.64 2.39
C PHE A 157 -14.01 11.18 1.05
N LYS A 158 -15.35 11.15 0.95
CA LYS A 158 -16.07 10.61 -0.23
C LYS A 158 -15.62 11.22 -1.55
N ASP A 159 -15.45 12.53 -1.59
CA ASP A 159 -15.10 13.29 -2.80
C ASP A 159 -13.60 13.64 -2.86
N LYS A 160 -12.78 12.99 -2.06
CA LYS A 160 -11.34 13.21 -2.02
C LYS A 160 -10.59 12.07 -2.70
N ASN A 161 -9.34 12.34 -3.04
CA ASN A 161 -8.43 11.42 -3.69
C ASN A 161 -7.86 10.39 -2.70
N LEU A 162 -8.75 9.79 -1.88
CA LEU A 162 -8.44 8.77 -0.88
C LEU A 162 -9.06 7.44 -1.30
N TYR A 163 -8.22 6.41 -1.42
CA TYR A 163 -8.55 5.10 -1.93
C TYR A 163 -8.08 3.99 -1.00
N TYR A 164 -8.31 2.76 -1.40
CA TYR A 164 -8.06 1.57 -0.61
C TYR A 164 -7.07 0.63 -1.31
N CYS A 165 -6.07 0.14 -0.55
CA CYS A 165 -5.23 -1.01 -0.88
C CYS A 165 -5.68 -2.20 -0.06
N PHE A 166 -6.05 -3.29 -0.73
CA PHE A 166 -6.31 -4.56 -0.07
C PHE A 166 -5.04 -5.38 0.03
N ASP A 167 -4.60 -5.68 1.25
CA ASP A 167 -3.52 -6.61 1.49
C ASP A 167 -4.05 -7.97 1.92
N SER A 168 -3.67 -9.01 1.14
CA SER A 168 -4.15 -10.38 1.32
C SER A 168 -3.53 -11.09 2.52
N GLY A 169 -2.27 -10.80 2.83
CA GLY A 169 -1.57 -11.40 3.96
C GLY A 169 -2.05 -10.84 5.29
N HIS A 170 -2.21 -9.53 5.39
CA HIS A 170 -2.80 -8.89 6.57
C HIS A 170 -4.24 -9.35 6.80
N TYR A 171 -5.04 -9.45 5.73
CA TYR A 171 -6.38 -10.03 5.83
C TYR A 171 -6.32 -11.46 6.39
N ASN A 172 -5.42 -12.31 5.89
CA ASN A 172 -5.32 -13.70 6.34
C ASN A 172 -4.89 -13.84 7.81
N LEU A 173 -4.16 -12.85 8.33
CA LEU A 173 -3.72 -12.81 9.72
C LEU A 173 -4.81 -12.33 10.69
N PHE A 174 -5.59 -11.34 10.29
CA PHE A 174 -6.39 -10.56 11.24
C PHE A 174 -7.89 -10.63 11.00
N SER A 175 -8.36 -10.91 9.77
CA SER A 175 -9.78 -10.86 9.46
C SER A 175 -10.59 -11.98 10.12
N ILE A 176 -11.78 -11.60 10.60
CA ILE A 176 -12.80 -12.52 11.14
C ILE A 176 -14.04 -12.59 10.23
N VAL A 177 -14.04 -11.90 9.09
CA VAL A 177 -15.15 -11.86 8.14
C VAL A 177 -14.73 -12.40 6.77
N SER A 178 -15.69 -12.77 5.94
CA SER A 178 -15.40 -13.29 4.58
C SER A 178 -14.83 -12.20 3.65
N ILE A 179 -14.16 -12.62 2.56
CA ILE A 179 -13.65 -11.70 1.52
C ILE A 179 -14.79 -10.84 0.94
N GLU A 180 -15.96 -11.42 0.72
CA GLU A 180 -17.12 -10.69 0.19
C GLU A 180 -17.58 -9.60 1.18
N GLU A 181 -17.72 -9.92 2.46
CA GLU A 181 -18.10 -8.96 3.50
C GLU A 181 -17.05 -7.86 3.67
N TRP A 182 -15.77 -8.21 3.52
CA TRP A 182 -14.67 -7.25 3.60
C TRP A 182 -14.64 -6.29 2.42
N LEU A 183 -14.65 -6.81 1.20
CA LEU A 183 -14.36 -6.03 -0.01
C LEU A 183 -15.58 -5.36 -0.63
N SER A 184 -16.79 -5.93 -0.49
CA SER A 184 -17.99 -5.38 -1.14
C SER A 184 -18.26 -3.92 -0.78
N PRO A 185 -18.22 -3.50 0.50
CA PRO A 185 -18.46 -2.10 0.86
C PRO A 185 -17.35 -1.15 0.40
N LEU A 186 -16.14 -1.66 0.12
CA LEU A 186 -14.98 -0.89 -0.30
C LEU A 186 -14.70 -0.97 -1.81
N LYS A 187 -15.47 -1.75 -2.57
CA LYS A 187 -15.24 -2.05 -3.99
C LYS A 187 -14.95 -0.82 -4.84
N GLY A 188 -15.68 0.27 -4.64
CA GLY A 188 -15.52 1.53 -5.40
C GLY A 188 -14.27 2.34 -5.01
N LYS A 189 -13.61 1.98 -3.93
CA LYS A 189 -12.40 2.64 -3.42
C LYS A 189 -11.11 1.88 -3.73
N ILE A 190 -11.17 0.60 -4.11
CA ILE A 190 -9.99 -0.23 -4.39
C ILE A 190 -9.22 0.36 -5.58
N ARG A 191 -7.93 0.61 -5.37
CA ARG A 191 -6.98 1.08 -6.38
C ARG A 191 -5.75 0.20 -6.49
N GLU A 192 -5.36 -0.46 -5.41
CA GLU A 192 -4.24 -1.37 -5.36
C GLU A 192 -4.58 -2.59 -4.53
N MET A 193 -3.93 -3.71 -4.83
CA MET A 193 -3.98 -4.92 -4.02
C MET A 193 -2.56 -5.45 -3.86
N HIS A 194 -2.12 -5.60 -2.62
CA HIS A 194 -0.91 -6.34 -2.26
C HIS A 194 -1.26 -7.81 -2.14
N LEU A 195 -0.62 -8.63 -2.98
CA LEU A 195 -0.94 -10.04 -3.08
C LEU A 195 0.29 -10.87 -2.69
N HIS A 196 0.21 -11.45 -1.52
CA HIS A 196 1.11 -12.45 -0.97
C HIS A 196 0.33 -13.40 -0.05
N ASP A 197 0.95 -14.49 0.31
CA ASP A 197 0.35 -15.53 1.13
C ASP A 197 1.05 -15.67 2.47
N ASN A 198 0.42 -16.33 3.42
CA ASN A 198 1.00 -16.74 4.70
C ASN A 198 0.16 -17.88 5.31
N HIS A 199 0.62 -18.44 6.42
CA HIS A 199 -0.09 -19.52 7.11
C HIS A 199 -1.04 -19.04 8.24
N GLY A 200 -1.38 -17.73 8.28
CA GLY A 200 -2.27 -17.15 9.29
C GLY A 200 -1.63 -16.99 10.68
N THR A 201 -0.31 -17.06 10.79
CA THR A 201 0.41 -16.97 12.08
C THR A 201 1.54 -15.94 12.10
N ALA A 202 2.04 -15.60 10.93
CA ALA A 202 3.09 -14.59 10.73
C ALA A 202 2.92 -13.98 9.34
N ASP A 203 3.41 -12.77 9.17
CA ASP A 203 3.42 -12.08 7.88
C ASP A 203 4.62 -12.55 7.04
N GLU A 204 4.45 -13.73 6.42
CA GLU A 204 5.55 -14.47 5.79
C GLU A 204 5.90 -13.97 4.38
N HIS A 205 5.03 -13.21 3.73
CA HIS A 205 5.19 -12.76 2.34
C HIS A 205 5.52 -13.90 1.36
N LEU A 206 4.74 -15.00 1.41
CA LEU A 206 4.88 -16.14 0.51
C LEU A 206 4.25 -15.88 -0.86
N PRO A 207 4.74 -16.48 -1.94
CA PRO A 207 4.05 -16.52 -3.22
C PRO A 207 2.63 -17.10 -3.11
N ILE A 208 1.75 -16.60 -3.97
CA ILE A 208 0.34 -17.03 -4.05
C ILE A 208 0.22 -18.54 -4.10
N GLY A 209 -0.56 -19.11 -3.16
CA GLY A 209 -0.87 -20.53 -3.08
C GLY A 209 0.13 -21.36 -2.24
N GLU A 210 1.09 -20.72 -1.56
CA GLU A 210 1.99 -21.40 -0.63
C GLU A 210 1.55 -21.33 0.83
N GLY A 211 0.53 -20.53 1.15
CA GLY A 211 -0.06 -20.39 2.47
C GLY A 211 -1.52 -20.86 2.50
N THR A 212 -2.34 -20.12 3.26
CA THR A 212 -3.75 -20.48 3.53
C THR A 212 -4.76 -19.43 3.09
N PHE A 213 -4.32 -18.29 2.50
CA PHE A 213 -5.25 -17.27 2.06
C PHE A 213 -6.17 -17.79 0.95
N PRO A 214 -7.50 -17.51 0.99
CA PRO A 214 -8.47 -18.06 0.05
C PRO A 214 -8.46 -17.33 -1.32
N PHE A 215 -7.37 -17.43 -2.07
CA PHE A 215 -7.20 -16.82 -3.40
C PHE A 215 -8.30 -17.15 -4.41
N ARG A 216 -8.93 -18.33 -4.28
CA ARG A 216 -10.05 -18.72 -5.14
C ARG A 216 -11.25 -17.79 -4.97
N GLU A 217 -11.54 -17.39 -3.73
CA GLU A 217 -12.64 -16.47 -3.40
C GLU A 217 -12.29 -15.06 -3.89
N LEU A 218 -11.06 -14.62 -3.65
CA LEU A 218 -10.57 -13.33 -4.17
C LEU A 218 -10.65 -13.30 -5.70
N LYS A 219 -10.24 -14.36 -6.41
CA LYS A 219 -10.32 -14.44 -7.88
C LYS A 219 -11.76 -14.30 -8.38
N ALA A 220 -12.73 -14.84 -7.66
CA ALA A 220 -14.14 -14.66 -7.99
C ALA A 220 -14.60 -13.22 -7.82
N PHE A 221 -14.16 -12.56 -6.73
CA PHE A 221 -14.51 -11.17 -6.41
C PHE A 221 -13.92 -10.16 -7.41
N ILE A 222 -12.64 -10.31 -7.81
CA ILE A 222 -11.96 -9.36 -8.69
C ILE A 222 -12.47 -9.37 -10.14
N LYS A 223 -13.22 -10.39 -10.53
CA LYS A 223 -13.91 -10.39 -11.82
C LYS A 223 -14.89 -9.21 -11.88
N GLY A 224 -14.57 -8.21 -12.70
CA GLY A 224 -15.40 -7.01 -12.86
C GLY A 224 -15.06 -5.86 -11.90
N ILE A 225 -13.94 -5.93 -11.21
CA ILE A 225 -13.29 -4.73 -10.65
C ILE A 225 -12.62 -3.97 -11.82
N GLY A 226 -12.67 -2.63 -11.73
CA GLY A 226 -12.09 -1.75 -12.75
C GLY A 226 -10.57 -1.78 -12.81
N ASP A 227 -9.95 -0.65 -13.13
CA ASP A 227 -8.49 -0.53 -13.24
C ASP A 227 -7.85 -0.51 -11.84
N VAL A 228 -7.23 -1.63 -11.47
CA VAL A 228 -6.57 -1.87 -10.18
C VAL A 228 -5.12 -2.27 -10.46
N ILE A 229 -4.22 -1.82 -9.60
CA ILE A 229 -2.82 -2.24 -9.56
C ILE A 229 -2.72 -3.49 -8.68
N TYR A 230 -2.08 -4.53 -9.19
CA TYR A 230 -1.83 -5.76 -8.45
C TYR A 230 -0.32 -5.87 -8.18
N THR A 231 0.06 -5.72 -6.93
CA THR A 231 1.45 -5.71 -6.48
C THR A 231 1.80 -7.03 -5.81
N SER A 232 2.82 -7.73 -6.34
CA SER A 232 3.43 -8.86 -5.66
C SER A 232 4.35 -8.34 -4.57
N GLU A 233 4.03 -8.61 -3.31
CA GLU A 233 4.79 -8.15 -2.15
C GLU A 233 5.57 -9.31 -1.52
N ILE A 234 6.60 -9.76 -2.23
CA ILE A 234 7.42 -10.90 -1.84
C ILE A 234 8.83 -10.44 -1.54
N HIS A 235 9.37 -10.86 -0.41
CA HIS A 235 10.72 -10.51 0.03
C HIS A 235 11.79 -11.42 -0.57
N GLY A 236 12.93 -10.81 -0.91
CA GLY A 236 14.09 -11.53 -1.49
C GLY A 236 14.00 -11.71 -3.00
N GLU A 237 15.12 -11.50 -3.69
CA GLU A 237 15.16 -11.39 -5.15
C GLU A 237 14.61 -12.62 -5.89
N VAL A 238 15.05 -13.83 -5.51
CA VAL A 238 14.63 -15.08 -6.18
C VAL A 238 13.13 -15.32 -5.96
N ARG A 239 12.68 -15.14 -4.74
CA ARG A 239 11.27 -15.32 -4.36
C ARG A 239 10.37 -14.26 -4.98
N ALA A 240 10.86 -13.03 -5.15
CA ALA A 240 10.10 -11.96 -5.83
C ALA A 240 9.79 -12.32 -7.29
N ILE A 241 10.75 -12.91 -8.03
CA ILE A 241 10.51 -13.38 -9.41
C ILE A 241 9.45 -14.50 -9.42
N GLU A 242 9.52 -15.43 -8.49
CA GLU A 242 8.51 -16.48 -8.31
C GLU A 242 7.13 -15.88 -8.02
N GLY A 243 7.04 -14.92 -7.08
CA GLY A 243 5.82 -14.22 -6.74
C GLY A 243 5.18 -13.50 -7.93
N ILE A 244 5.99 -12.83 -8.77
CA ILE A 244 5.53 -12.20 -10.01
C ILE A 244 4.92 -13.22 -10.96
N ASN A 245 5.55 -14.38 -11.12
CA ASN A 245 5.03 -15.45 -11.99
C ASN A 245 3.72 -16.01 -11.44
N LYS A 246 3.62 -16.25 -10.14
CA LYS A 246 2.39 -16.68 -9.46
C LYS A 246 1.27 -15.65 -9.58
N LEU A 247 1.60 -14.36 -9.47
CA LEU A 247 0.63 -13.28 -9.68
C LEU A 247 0.11 -13.28 -11.13
N LYS A 248 0.98 -13.45 -12.13
CA LYS A 248 0.57 -13.57 -13.54
C LYS A 248 -0.36 -14.77 -13.76
N GLU A 249 -0.03 -15.93 -13.20
CA GLU A 249 -0.87 -17.14 -13.24
C GLU A 249 -2.23 -16.91 -12.57
N PHE A 250 -2.24 -16.26 -11.42
CA PHE A 250 -3.47 -15.95 -10.69
C PHE A 250 -4.41 -15.04 -11.47
N LEU A 251 -3.90 -14.05 -12.18
CA LEU A 251 -4.69 -13.05 -12.91
C LEU A 251 -5.06 -13.47 -14.33
N SER A 252 -4.46 -14.54 -14.87
CA SER A 252 -4.84 -15.15 -16.14
C SER A 252 -6.14 -15.96 -16.00
#